data_f763dacbb5971963b1d0122bcd8ab4af
#
_entry.id   f763dacbb5971963b1d0122bcd8ab4af
#
_cell.length_a   1.000
_cell.length_b   1.000
_cell.length_c   1.000
_cell.angle_alpha   90.00
_cell.angle_beta   90.00
_cell.angle_gamma   90.00
#
_symmetry.space_group_name_H-M   'P 1'
#
loop_
_entity.id
_entity.type
_entity.pdbx_description
1 polymer ?
#
loop_
_entity_poly.entity_id
_entity_poly.type
_entity_poly.pdbx_seq_one_letter_code
_entity_poly.pdbx_strand_id
1 'polypeptide(L)'
;MNENLKEILIDELESELGAARNINVQQLANEIQNIGFQCMICGKCCRRDFGDNRVAINTSEIHDIENQSDLRLEEIAEPFVAEVETPEEECEINEADGLIDEDGNIHTFGWMLRRKENRDCSFIPDETTDNKCRIYKLRPLLCSTYPFYMEGLKLNTSECEGLGKEIGTQQSYELAELLVKRYILELEDTILTYKNYNGFRTGENGRIIAESYLKQGYLNYIVHYSEGSYRIVKNI
;
A
#
# COMPACT_ATOMS: atom_id res chain seq x y z
N MET A 1 9.79 3.30 18.65
CA MET A 1 8.47 3.77 19.11
C MET A 1 8.34 3.43 20.60
N ASN A 2 7.86 4.35 21.44
CA ASN A 2 7.65 4.11 22.88
C ASN A 2 6.40 3.20 23.07
N GLU A 3 6.43 2.24 24.03
CA GLU A 3 5.31 1.32 24.30
C GLU A 3 3.99 2.05 24.60
N ASN A 4 4.01 3.11 25.39
CA ASN A 4 2.81 3.90 25.66
C ASN A 4 2.21 4.53 24.38
N LEU A 5 3.04 5.00 23.47
CA LEU A 5 2.57 5.55 22.19
C LEU A 5 1.99 4.44 21.32
N LYS A 6 2.62 3.27 21.31
CA LYS A 6 2.14 2.10 20.57
C LYS A 6 0.75 1.67 21.06
N GLU A 7 0.55 1.59 22.38
CA GLU A 7 -0.75 1.26 22.97
C GLU A 7 -1.82 2.28 22.59
N ILE A 8 -1.53 3.58 22.69
CA ILE A 8 -2.48 4.64 22.30
C ILE A 8 -2.88 4.51 20.83
N LEU A 9 -1.91 4.31 19.93
CA LEU A 9 -2.20 4.15 18.50
C LEU A 9 -3.05 2.90 18.21
N ILE A 10 -2.79 1.80 18.91
CA ILE A 10 -3.59 0.58 18.77
C ILE A 10 -5.02 0.82 19.26
N ASP A 11 -5.21 1.47 20.41
CA ASP A 11 -6.54 1.76 20.97
C ASP A 11 -7.34 2.68 20.04
N GLU A 12 -6.71 3.70 19.45
CA GLU A 12 -7.35 4.58 18.46
C GLU A 12 -7.78 3.80 17.20
N LEU A 13 -6.91 2.96 16.67
CA LEU A 13 -7.20 2.14 15.50
C LEU A 13 -8.28 1.08 15.80
N GLU A 14 -8.29 0.46 16.97
CA GLU A 14 -9.33 -0.48 17.39
C GLU A 14 -10.69 0.23 17.54
N SER A 15 -10.71 1.46 18.04
CA SER A 15 -11.91 2.29 18.11
C SER A 15 -12.45 2.60 16.70
N GLU A 16 -11.56 3.00 15.78
CA GLU A 16 -11.90 3.29 14.38
C GLU A 16 -12.39 2.03 13.66
N LEU A 17 -11.75 0.88 13.89
CA LEU A 17 -12.17 -0.42 13.37
C LEU A 17 -13.58 -0.79 13.85
N GLY A 18 -13.86 -0.55 15.14
CA GLY A 18 -15.21 -0.75 15.70
C GLY A 18 -16.26 0.11 15.01
N ALA A 19 -15.93 1.35 14.67
CA ALA A 19 -16.82 2.24 13.93
C ALA A 19 -16.94 1.83 12.44
N ALA A 20 -15.82 1.43 11.80
CA ALA A 20 -15.80 0.99 10.40
C ALA A 20 -16.72 -0.22 10.15
N ARG A 21 -16.76 -1.16 11.10
CA ARG A 21 -17.66 -2.34 11.03
C ARG A 21 -19.15 -1.99 11.09
N ASN A 22 -19.49 -0.77 11.49
CA ASN A 22 -20.86 -0.29 11.58
C ASN A 22 -21.23 0.71 10.45
N ILE A 23 -20.38 0.87 9.45
CA ILE A 23 -20.66 1.73 8.28
C ILE A 23 -21.93 1.23 7.58
N ASN A 24 -22.84 2.16 7.29
CA ASN A 24 -24.04 1.86 6.51
C ASN A 24 -23.67 1.77 5.02
N VAL A 25 -23.48 0.53 4.54
CA VAL A 25 -23.11 0.25 3.14
C VAL A 25 -24.12 0.85 2.15
N GLN A 26 -25.43 0.84 2.45
CA GLN A 26 -26.43 1.40 1.55
C GLN A 26 -26.31 2.93 1.42
N GLN A 27 -26.02 3.61 2.52
CA GLN A 27 -25.74 5.06 2.47
C GLN A 27 -24.51 5.35 1.65
N LEU A 28 -23.41 4.60 1.88
CA LEU A 28 -22.16 4.72 1.12
C LEU A 28 -22.38 4.46 -0.38
N ALA A 29 -23.17 3.43 -0.71
CA ALA A 29 -23.54 3.11 -2.10
C ALA A 29 -24.28 4.27 -2.78
N ASN A 30 -25.19 4.93 -2.06
CA ASN A 30 -25.90 6.10 -2.57
C ASN A 30 -24.95 7.28 -2.82
N GLU A 31 -23.98 7.50 -1.94
CA GLU A 31 -22.94 8.52 -2.11
C GLU A 31 -22.08 8.24 -3.35
N ILE A 32 -21.61 6.98 -3.52
CA ILE A 32 -20.88 6.53 -4.70
C ILE A 32 -21.72 6.70 -5.97
N GLN A 33 -23.01 6.34 -5.92
CA GLN A 33 -23.93 6.48 -7.06
C GLN A 33 -24.11 7.96 -7.45
N ASN A 34 -24.21 8.86 -6.48
CA ASN A 34 -24.32 10.29 -6.72
C ASN A 34 -23.06 10.90 -7.34
N ILE A 35 -21.88 10.43 -6.92
CA ILE A 35 -20.60 10.82 -7.53
C ILE A 35 -20.51 10.28 -8.96
N GLY A 36 -20.90 9.04 -9.16
CA GLY A 36 -20.81 8.33 -10.42
C GLY A 36 -19.39 7.85 -10.73
N PHE A 37 -19.26 6.63 -11.27
CA PHE A 37 -17.95 6.09 -11.64
C PHE A 37 -18.07 4.92 -12.62
N GLN A 38 -17.19 4.92 -13.63
CA GLN A 38 -16.96 3.78 -14.49
C GLN A 38 -15.48 3.65 -14.81
N CYS A 39 -14.86 2.50 -14.45
CA CYS A 39 -13.47 2.24 -14.81
C CYS A 39 -13.29 2.19 -16.34
N MET A 40 -12.43 3.05 -16.86
CA MET A 40 -12.14 3.15 -18.30
C MET A 40 -11.06 2.18 -18.78
N ILE A 41 -10.45 1.43 -17.86
CA ILE A 41 -9.28 0.54 -18.12
C ILE A 41 -8.17 1.31 -18.86
N CYS A 42 -8.02 2.60 -18.56
CA CYS A 42 -7.05 3.47 -19.24
C CYS A 42 -5.60 3.24 -18.74
N GLY A 43 -5.40 2.57 -17.62
CA GLY A 43 -4.08 2.29 -17.05
C GLY A 43 -3.39 3.49 -16.38
N LYS A 44 -3.98 4.68 -16.39
CA LYS A 44 -3.36 5.91 -15.88
C LYS A 44 -3.01 5.84 -14.39
N CYS A 45 -3.88 5.23 -13.55
CA CYS A 45 -3.60 4.99 -12.14
C CYS A 45 -2.41 4.02 -11.92
N CYS A 46 -2.08 3.18 -12.92
CA CYS A 46 -0.93 2.28 -12.88
C CYS A 46 0.36 2.92 -13.42
N ARG A 47 0.26 4.04 -14.16
CA ARG A 47 1.36 4.71 -14.89
C ARG A 47 1.73 6.08 -14.31
N ARG A 48 1.29 6.40 -13.10
CA ARG A 48 1.55 7.70 -12.43
C ARG A 48 0.96 8.94 -13.10
N ASP A 49 0.07 8.81 -14.05
CA ASP A 49 -0.55 9.98 -14.73
C ASP A 49 -1.34 10.87 -13.76
N PHE A 50 -1.73 10.31 -12.60
CA PHE A 50 -2.41 11.01 -11.50
C PHE A 50 -1.51 11.20 -10.25
N GLY A 51 -0.19 11.14 -10.40
CA GLY A 51 0.76 11.32 -9.32
C GLY A 51 1.21 9.99 -8.68
N ASP A 52 1.17 9.91 -7.35
CA ASP A 52 1.61 8.71 -6.62
C ASP A 52 0.75 7.49 -6.98
N ASN A 53 1.41 6.45 -7.47
CA ASN A 53 0.78 5.19 -7.86
C ASN A 53 1.20 4.01 -6.96
N ARG A 54 1.78 4.30 -5.79
CA ARG A 54 2.09 3.26 -4.82
C ARG A 54 0.80 2.62 -4.33
N VAL A 55 0.69 1.33 -4.51
CA VAL A 55 -0.47 0.54 -4.10
C VAL A 55 -0.07 -0.26 -2.88
N ALA A 56 -0.47 0.19 -1.70
CA ALA A 56 -0.35 -0.61 -0.49
C ALA A 56 -1.13 -1.92 -0.68
N ILE A 57 -0.51 -3.03 -0.27
CA ILE A 57 -1.09 -4.37 -0.35
C ILE A 57 -0.90 -5.05 1.00
N ASN A 58 -1.97 -5.63 1.53
CA ASN A 58 -1.91 -6.34 2.81
C ASN A 58 -1.48 -7.81 2.62
N THR A 59 -1.09 -8.44 3.72
CA THR A 59 -0.56 -9.80 3.72
C THR A 59 -1.54 -10.83 3.14
N SER A 60 -2.82 -10.72 3.46
CA SER A 60 -3.84 -11.65 2.95
C SER A 60 -4.01 -11.56 1.43
N GLU A 61 -3.89 -10.37 0.85
CA GLU A 61 -3.96 -10.18 -0.60
C GLU A 61 -2.70 -10.72 -1.31
N ILE A 62 -1.52 -10.60 -0.68
CA ILE A 62 -0.30 -11.23 -1.19
C ILE A 62 -0.49 -12.75 -1.25
N HIS A 63 -0.95 -13.36 -0.17
CA HIS A 63 -1.23 -14.80 -0.13
C HIS A 63 -2.28 -15.23 -1.15
N ASP A 64 -3.33 -14.43 -1.36
CA ASP A 64 -4.33 -14.71 -2.38
C ASP A 64 -3.73 -14.72 -3.80
N ILE A 65 -2.82 -13.79 -4.10
CA ILE A 65 -2.13 -13.75 -5.40
C ILE A 65 -1.17 -14.94 -5.52
N GLU A 66 -0.38 -15.25 -4.49
CA GLU A 66 0.52 -16.40 -4.49
C GLU A 66 -0.22 -17.73 -4.71
N ASN A 67 -1.33 -17.92 -4.00
CA ASN A 67 -2.13 -19.16 -4.07
C ASN A 67 -2.86 -19.36 -5.40
N GLN A 68 -3.15 -18.28 -6.14
CA GLN A 68 -3.92 -18.30 -7.37
C GLN A 68 -3.07 -17.99 -8.62
N SER A 69 -1.78 -17.81 -8.45
CA SER A 69 -0.80 -17.60 -9.53
C SER A 69 0.50 -18.34 -9.21
N ASP A 70 1.43 -18.38 -10.16
CA ASP A 70 2.78 -18.94 -9.96
C ASP A 70 3.77 -17.88 -9.44
N LEU A 71 3.30 -16.72 -8.99
CA LEU A 71 4.13 -15.61 -8.53
C LEU A 71 4.51 -15.79 -7.05
N ARG A 72 5.73 -15.35 -6.71
CA ARG A 72 6.23 -15.30 -5.34
C ARG A 72 6.18 -13.88 -4.78
N LEU A 73 6.31 -13.74 -3.47
CA LEU A 73 6.29 -12.45 -2.78
C LEU A 73 7.11 -11.37 -3.49
N GLU A 74 8.38 -11.67 -3.84
CA GLU A 74 9.28 -10.69 -4.45
C GLU A 74 8.90 -10.30 -5.89
N GLU A 75 8.00 -11.04 -6.53
CA GLU A 75 7.44 -10.73 -7.84
C GLU A 75 6.14 -9.93 -7.73
N ILE A 76 5.46 -10.04 -6.57
CA ILE A 76 4.18 -9.38 -6.27
C ILE A 76 4.40 -8.03 -5.60
N ALA A 77 5.27 -7.99 -4.59
CA ALA A 77 5.39 -6.87 -3.68
C ALA A 77 6.84 -6.43 -3.47
N GLU A 78 7.00 -5.20 -3.04
CA GLU A 78 8.25 -4.62 -2.59
C GLU A 78 8.00 -3.80 -1.30
N PRO A 79 9.04 -3.46 -0.50
CA PRO A 79 8.89 -2.63 0.69
C PRO A 79 8.15 -1.32 0.39
N PHE A 80 7.24 -0.90 1.26
CA PHE A 80 6.57 0.39 1.12
C PHE A 80 7.52 1.50 1.53
N VAL A 81 8.14 2.15 0.56
CA VAL A 81 9.15 3.20 0.76
C VAL A 81 8.64 4.58 0.34
N ALA A 82 9.31 5.63 0.81
CA ALA A 82 9.03 6.99 0.37
C ALA A 82 9.19 7.14 -1.15
N GLU A 83 8.44 8.07 -1.75
CA GLU A 83 8.63 8.44 -3.16
C GLU A 83 9.81 9.41 -3.26
N VAL A 84 10.93 8.92 -3.75
CA VAL A 84 12.21 9.65 -3.87
C VAL A 84 12.77 9.53 -5.28
N GLU A 85 13.62 10.46 -5.68
CA GLU A 85 14.21 10.41 -7.03
C GLU A 85 15.45 9.50 -7.11
N THR A 86 16.19 9.42 -6.01
CA THR A 86 17.44 8.64 -5.96
C THR A 86 17.52 7.76 -4.71
N PRO A 87 18.27 6.65 -4.76
CA PRO A 87 18.52 5.82 -3.58
C PRO A 87 19.29 6.54 -2.47
N GLU A 88 20.11 7.53 -2.80
CA GLU A 88 20.80 8.37 -1.82
C GLU A 88 19.80 9.21 -1.02
N GLU A 89 18.83 9.83 -1.71
CA GLU A 89 17.74 10.57 -1.08
C GLU A 89 16.90 9.66 -0.18
N GLU A 90 16.70 8.40 -0.58
CA GLU A 90 16.03 7.40 0.25
C GLU A 90 16.76 7.17 1.58
N CYS A 91 18.09 7.03 1.55
CA CYS A 91 18.90 6.90 2.76
C CYS A 91 18.80 8.16 3.64
N GLU A 92 18.81 9.36 3.04
CA GLU A 92 18.71 10.64 3.78
C GLU A 92 17.38 10.79 4.51
N ILE A 93 16.28 10.50 3.83
CA ILE A 93 14.94 10.60 4.41
C ILE A 93 14.77 9.56 5.52
N ASN A 94 15.14 8.31 5.28
CA ASN A 94 14.99 7.25 6.28
C ASN A 94 15.89 7.48 7.51
N GLU A 95 17.07 8.11 7.36
CA GLU A 95 17.87 8.53 8.52
C GLU A 95 17.17 9.64 9.30
N ALA A 96 16.67 10.67 8.61
CA ALA A 96 15.97 11.78 9.26
C ALA A 96 14.75 11.31 10.04
N ASP A 97 14.05 10.29 9.54
CA ASP A 97 12.89 9.67 10.18
C ASP A 97 13.28 8.64 11.27
N GLY A 98 14.58 8.38 11.46
CA GLY A 98 15.07 7.38 12.42
C GLY A 98 14.73 5.95 12.05
N LEU A 99 14.67 5.64 10.75
CA LEU A 99 14.30 4.34 10.19
C LEU A 99 15.51 3.51 9.74
N ILE A 100 16.76 3.94 10.01
CA ILE A 100 17.97 3.14 9.76
C ILE A 100 18.50 2.59 11.08
N ASP A 101 18.68 1.28 11.14
CA ASP A 101 19.24 0.61 12.32
C ASP A 101 20.77 0.68 12.39
N GLU A 102 21.35 0.17 13.49
CA GLU A 102 22.81 0.16 13.74
C GLU A 102 23.58 -0.68 12.71
N ASP A 103 22.92 -1.60 12.01
CA ASP A 103 23.48 -2.47 10.97
C ASP A 103 23.27 -1.92 9.53
N GLY A 104 22.65 -0.73 9.40
CA GLY A 104 22.38 -0.07 8.12
C GLY A 104 21.20 -0.66 7.36
N ASN A 105 20.30 -1.40 8.02
CA ASN A 105 19.07 -1.81 7.39
C ASN A 105 18.03 -0.68 7.48
N ILE A 106 17.26 -0.47 6.41
CA ILE A 106 16.15 0.47 6.34
C ILE A 106 14.88 -0.24 6.81
N HIS A 107 14.23 0.30 7.83
CA HIS A 107 12.97 -0.22 8.36
C HIS A 107 11.78 0.41 7.66
N THR A 108 10.86 -0.40 7.14
CA THR A 108 9.62 0.04 6.50
C THR A 108 8.42 -0.66 7.12
N PHE A 109 7.22 -0.09 6.91
CA PHE A 109 5.96 -0.64 7.43
C PHE A 109 5.03 -0.96 6.27
N GLY A 110 4.76 -2.27 6.10
CA GLY A 110 3.90 -2.79 5.05
C GLY A 110 4.58 -2.97 3.70
N TRP A 111 3.78 -3.47 2.79
CA TRP A 111 4.16 -3.82 1.43
C TRP A 111 3.42 -2.94 0.42
N MET A 112 4.03 -2.72 -0.75
CA MET A 112 3.34 -2.17 -1.90
C MET A 112 3.49 -3.10 -3.10
N LEU A 113 2.57 -3.02 -4.06
CA LEU A 113 2.72 -3.72 -5.33
C LEU A 113 4.04 -3.33 -5.99
N ARG A 114 4.74 -4.36 -6.48
CA ARG A 114 6.01 -4.17 -7.19
C ARG A 114 5.86 -3.21 -8.35
N ARG A 115 6.84 -2.32 -8.51
CA ARG A 115 6.95 -1.38 -9.62
C ARG A 115 8.12 -1.72 -10.53
N LYS A 116 8.05 -1.27 -11.77
CA LYS A 116 9.14 -1.31 -12.74
C LYS A 116 10.17 -0.21 -12.45
N GLU A 117 11.28 -0.20 -13.15
CA GLU A 117 12.30 0.86 -13.05
C GLU A 117 11.74 2.26 -13.35
N ASN A 118 10.81 2.37 -14.33
CA ASN A 118 10.10 3.61 -14.64
C ASN A 118 8.98 3.94 -13.64
N ARG A 119 8.85 3.17 -12.56
CA ARG A 119 7.87 3.28 -11.46
C ARG A 119 6.42 2.99 -11.86
N ASP A 120 6.16 2.53 -13.07
CA ASP A 120 4.86 1.95 -13.42
C ASP A 120 4.62 0.67 -12.60
N CYS A 121 3.35 0.36 -12.35
CA CYS A 121 2.98 -0.93 -11.74
C CYS A 121 3.53 -2.09 -12.61
N SER A 122 4.19 -3.08 -11.99
CA SER A 122 4.78 -4.21 -12.73
C SER A 122 3.76 -5.10 -13.42
N PHE A 123 2.49 -5.00 -13.05
CA PHE A 123 1.39 -5.78 -13.61
C PHE A 123 0.71 -5.15 -14.83
N ILE A 124 1.08 -3.92 -15.22
CA ILE A 124 0.61 -3.34 -16.49
C ILE A 124 1.63 -3.62 -17.59
N PRO A 125 1.20 -3.99 -18.82
CA PRO A 125 2.10 -4.16 -19.94
C PRO A 125 2.87 -2.88 -20.29
N ASP A 126 4.05 -3.01 -20.90
CA ASP A 126 4.86 -1.85 -21.32
C ASP A 126 4.23 -1.12 -22.52
N GLU A 127 3.53 -1.86 -23.36
CA GLU A 127 2.85 -1.30 -24.52
C GLU A 127 1.60 -0.52 -24.10
N THR A 128 1.50 0.71 -24.55
CA THR A 128 0.36 1.60 -24.27
C THR A 128 -0.94 1.20 -24.97
N THR A 129 -0.87 0.24 -25.89
CA THR A 129 -2.03 -0.29 -26.63
C THR A 129 -2.84 -1.31 -25.83
N ASP A 130 -2.22 -1.96 -24.83
CA ASP A 130 -2.90 -2.87 -23.90
C ASP A 130 -2.71 -2.38 -22.47
N ASN A 131 -3.75 -1.81 -21.88
CA ASN A 131 -3.76 -1.33 -20.50
C ASN A 131 -4.35 -2.35 -19.52
N LYS A 132 -4.47 -3.62 -19.92
CA LYS A 132 -5.07 -4.66 -19.09
C LYS A 132 -4.08 -5.19 -18.07
N CYS A 133 -4.39 -4.99 -16.79
CA CYS A 133 -3.62 -5.55 -15.69
C CYS A 133 -3.53 -7.09 -15.76
N ARG A 134 -2.32 -7.66 -15.65
CA ARG A 134 -2.10 -9.12 -15.71
C ARG A 134 -2.77 -9.88 -14.57
N ILE A 135 -2.90 -9.24 -13.40
CA ILE A 135 -3.60 -9.78 -12.23
C ILE A 135 -4.99 -9.17 -12.04
N TYR A 136 -5.68 -8.76 -13.12
CA TYR A 136 -6.95 -7.99 -13.02
C TYR A 136 -8.00 -8.63 -12.12
N LYS A 137 -8.09 -9.97 -12.12
CA LYS A 137 -9.04 -10.71 -11.27
C LYS A 137 -8.58 -10.85 -9.82
N LEU A 138 -7.29 -10.68 -9.57
CA LEU A 138 -6.63 -10.82 -8.27
C LEU A 138 -6.07 -9.47 -7.79
N ARG A 139 -6.46 -8.38 -8.43
CA ARG A 139 -5.97 -7.06 -8.06
C ARG A 139 -6.35 -6.71 -6.63
N PRO A 140 -5.45 -6.05 -5.88
CA PRO A 140 -5.73 -5.60 -4.52
C PRO A 140 -7.02 -4.77 -4.41
N LEU A 141 -7.61 -4.77 -3.24
CA LEU A 141 -8.83 -3.99 -2.95
C LEU A 141 -8.62 -2.50 -3.23
N LEU A 142 -7.42 -1.97 -2.96
CA LEU A 142 -7.08 -0.60 -3.32
C LEU A 142 -7.29 -0.34 -4.83
N CYS A 143 -6.78 -1.23 -5.69
CA CYS A 143 -6.99 -1.13 -7.14
C CYS A 143 -8.46 -1.36 -7.54
N SER A 144 -9.18 -2.20 -6.79
CA SER A 144 -10.57 -2.57 -7.08
C SER A 144 -11.55 -1.49 -6.69
N THR A 145 -11.23 -0.70 -5.68
CA THR A 145 -12.05 0.41 -5.17
C THR A 145 -11.62 1.79 -5.66
N TYR A 146 -10.45 1.89 -6.33
CA TYR A 146 -10.02 3.17 -6.90
C TYR A 146 -11.07 3.72 -7.87
N PRO A 147 -11.41 5.00 -7.81
CA PRO A 147 -10.73 6.09 -7.10
C PRO A 147 -11.25 6.40 -5.69
N PHE A 148 -12.12 5.56 -5.13
CA PHE A 148 -12.71 5.80 -3.82
C PHE A 148 -11.81 5.30 -2.69
N TYR A 149 -11.76 6.04 -1.59
CA TYR A 149 -11.11 5.64 -0.35
C TYR A 149 -11.83 6.22 0.87
N MET A 150 -11.60 5.60 2.03
CA MET A 150 -12.15 6.06 3.31
C MET A 150 -11.05 6.78 4.09
N GLU A 151 -11.41 7.88 4.73
CA GLU A 151 -10.56 8.61 5.65
C GLU A 151 -11.42 9.09 6.82
N GLY A 152 -11.13 8.59 8.02
CA GLY A 152 -11.91 8.90 9.21
C GLY A 152 -13.42 8.66 9.02
N LEU A 153 -13.81 7.53 8.45
CA LEU A 153 -15.20 7.13 8.14
C LEU A 153 -15.89 7.96 7.04
N LYS A 154 -15.16 8.83 6.34
CA LYS A 154 -15.70 9.65 5.25
C LYS A 154 -15.25 9.12 3.90
N LEU A 155 -16.17 9.14 2.93
CA LEU A 155 -15.87 8.82 1.53
C LEU A 155 -15.11 9.99 0.89
N ASN A 156 -14.01 9.65 0.24
CA ASN A 156 -13.20 10.56 -0.56
C ASN A 156 -12.93 9.96 -1.95
N THR A 157 -12.42 10.76 -2.86
CA THR A 157 -12.05 10.33 -4.22
C THR A 157 -10.69 10.86 -4.60
N SER A 158 -9.90 10.03 -5.28
CA SER A 158 -8.69 10.43 -6.00
C SER A 158 -9.05 10.84 -7.44
N GLU A 159 -8.10 11.47 -8.12
CA GLU A 159 -8.27 11.85 -9.53
C GLU A 159 -8.48 10.63 -10.43
N CYS A 160 -9.51 10.64 -11.28
CA CYS A 160 -9.80 9.58 -12.24
C CYS A 160 -10.73 10.08 -13.35
N GLU A 161 -10.43 9.74 -14.60
CA GLU A 161 -11.29 10.08 -15.74
C GLU A 161 -12.64 9.36 -15.76
N GLY A 162 -12.78 8.32 -14.94
CA GLY A 162 -14.02 7.57 -14.79
C GLY A 162 -15.04 8.21 -13.87
N LEU A 163 -14.67 9.23 -13.07
CA LEU A 163 -15.59 9.95 -12.18
C LEU A 163 -16.65 10.71 -12.98
N GLY A 164 -17.84 10.88 -12.37
CA GLY A 164 -18.97 11.54 -12.98
C GLY A 164 -19.71 10.73 -14.06
N LYS A 165 -19.29 9.48 -14.29
CA LYS A 165 -19.99 8.57 -15.21
C LYS A 165 -21.09 7.80 -14.47
N GLU A 166 -22.20 7.58 -15.16
CA GLU A 166 -23.33 6.84 -14.58
C GLU A 166 -22.88 5.44 -14.08
N ILE A 167 -23.29 5.08 -12.88
CA ILE A 167 -23.09 3.77 -12.25
C ILE A 167 -24.43 3.20 -11.82
N GLY A 168 -24.67 1.91 -12.08
CA GLY A 168 -25.89 1.24 -11.67
C GLY A 168 -25.97 1.04 -10.14
N THR A 169 -27.20 0.97 -9.60
CA THR A 169 -27.43 0.80 -8.15
C THR A 169 -26.76 -0.46 -7.60
N GLN A 170 -26.81 -1.57 -8.32
CA GLN A 170 -26.15 -2.81 -7.89
C GLN A 170 -24.63 -2.67 -7.88
N GLN A 171 -24.06 -2.03 -8.90
CA GLN A 171 -22.61 -1.81 -9.00
C GLN A 171 -22.09 -0.85 -7.93
N SER A 172 -22.85 0.21 -7.62
CA SER A 172 -22.48 1.13 -6.53
C SER A 172 -22.52 0.44 -5.17
N TYR A 173 -23.49 -0.47 -4.95
CA TYR A 173 -23.57 -1.24 -3.73
C TYR A 173 -22.39 -2.22 -3.58
N GLU A 174 -22.07 -3.00 -4.63
CA GLU A 174 -20.92 -3.90 -4.64
C GLU A 174 -19.59 -3.14 -4.40
N LEU A 175 -19.45 -1.95 -4.99
CA LEU A 175 -18.27 -1.12 -4.79
C LEU A 175 -18.19 -0.60 -3.34
N ALA A 176 -19.33 -0.22 -2.74
CA ALA A 176 -19.40 0.19 -1.34
C ALA A 176 -19.02 -0.96 -0.38
N GLU A 177 -19.49 -2.19 -0.65
CA GLU A 177 -19.09 -3.37 0.13
C GLU A 177 -17.58 -3.63 0.06
N LEU A 178 -17.00 -3.57 -1.15
CA LEU A 178 -15.57 -3.73 -1.34
C LEU A 178 -14.77 -2.64 -0.62
N LEU A 179 -15.26 -1.40 -0.64
CA LEU A 179 -14.60 -0.27 0.00
C LEU A 179 -14.59 -0.39 1.52
N VAL A 180 -15.72 -0.79 2.11
CA VAL A 180 -15.79 -1.07 3.56
C VAL A 180 -14.91 -2.25 3.94
N LYS A 181 -14.92 -3.33 3.13
CA LYS A 181 -14.03 -4.48 3.34
C LYS A 181 -12.55 -4.05 3.30
N ARG A 182 -12.15 -3.23 2.33
CA ARG A 182 -10.81 -2.68 2.22
C ARG A 182 -10.43 -1.91 3.48
N TYR A 183 -11.27 -0.97 3.88
CA TYR A 183 -11.01 -0.12 5.04
C TYR A 183 -10.84 -0.93 6.34
N ILE A 184 -11.68 -1.94 6.55
CA ILE A 184 -11.55 -2.86 7.69
C ILE A 184 -10.23 -3.63 7.63
N LEU A 185 -9.87 -4.19 6.48
CA LEU A 185 -8.64 -4.96 6.33
C LEU A 185 -7.38 -4.10 6.52
N GLU A 186 -7.37 -2.87 6.02
CA GLU A 186 -6.26 -1.92 6.21
C GLU A 186 -6.07 -1.60 7.71
N LEU A 187 -7.15 -1.38 8.46
CA LEU A 187 -7.09 -1.16 9.90
C LEU A 187 -6.61 -2.41 10.66
N GLU A 188 -7.16 -3.59 10.35
CA GLU A 188 -6.76 -4.86 10.98
C GLU A 188 -5.27 -5.17 10.73
N ASP A 189 -4.79 -5.01 9.49
CA ASP A 189 -3.39 -5.23 9.12
C ASP A 189 -2.45 -4.26 9.85
N THR A 190 -2.84 -2.98 9.94
CA THR A 190 -2.07 -1.96 10.68
C THR A 190 -2.00 -2.27 12.18
N ILE A 191 -3.13 -2.64 12.80
CA ILE A 191 -3.18 -3.03 14.22
C ILE A 191 -2.27 -4.22 14.49
N LEU A 192 -2.33 -5.26 13.66
CA LEU A 192 -1.48 -6.44 13.79
C LEU A 192 0.00 -6.10 13.58
N THR A 193 0.32 -5.25 12.61
CA THR A 193 1.68 -4.75 12.38
C THR A 193 2.22 -4.06 13.63
N TYR A 194 1.47 -3.16 14.24
CA TYR A 194 1.90 -2.51 15.49
C TYR A 194 2.01 -3.49 16.65
N LYS A 195 1.09 -4.43 16.82
CA LYS A 195 1.16 -5.46 17.86
C LYS A 195 2.42 -6.33 17.74
N ASN A 196 2.81 -6.67 16.51
CA ASN A 196 3.98 -7.50 16.24
C ASN A 196 5.30 -6.72 16.15
N TYR A 197 5.24 -5.39 16.13
CA TYR A 197 6.43 -4.55 16.08
C TYR A 197 7.19 -4.52 17.42
N ASN A 198 8.45 -4.97 17.42
CA ASN A 198 9.30 -5.08 18.59
C ASN A 198 10.35 -3.95 18.72
N GLY A 199 10.31 -2.96 17.83
CA GLY A 199 11.32 -1.92 17.78
C GLY A 199 12.65 -2.38 17.18
N PHE A 200 13.55 -1.42 17.00
CA PHE A 200 14.95 -1.63 16.62
C PHE A 200 15.81 -0.53 17.23
N ARG A 201 17.12 -0.71 17.16
CA ARG A 201 18.08 0.27 17.66
C ARG A 201 18.67 1.05 16.50
N THR A 202 18.63 2.37 16.59
CA THR A 202 19.38 3.25 15.69
C THR A 202 20.81 3.42 16.19
N GLY A 203 21.77 3.57 15.29
CA GLY A 203 23.17 3.78 15.62
C GLY A 203 23.79 4.95 14.85
N GLU A 204 24.80 5.60 15.42
CA GLU A 204 25.49 6.74 14.79
C GLU A 204 26.09 6.40 13.41
N ASN A 205 26.40 5.14 13.16
CA ASN A 205 27.00 4.66 11.92
C ASN A 205 25.99 4.00 10.95
N GLY A 206 24.72 3.87 11.33
CA GLY A 206 23.73 3.17 10.52
C GLY A 206 23.64 3.69 9.09
N ARG A 207 23.56 5.01 8.92
CA ARG A 207 23.58 5.65 7.60
C ARG A 207 24.86 5.33 6.81
N ILE A 208 26.04 5.44 7.42
CA ILE A 208 27.31 5.18 6.74
C ILE A 208 27.35 3.74 6.21
N ILE A 209 26.80 2.79 6.98
CA ILE A 209 26.71 1.40 6.60
C ILE A 209 25.71 1.23 5.44
N ALA A 210 24.51 1.83 5.52
CA ALA A 210 23.52 1.82 4.45
C ALA A 210 24.09 2.39 3.13
N GLU A 211 24.80 3.55 3.20
CA GLU A 211 25.49 4.13 2.05
C GLU A 211 26.61 3.22 1.50
N SER A 212 27.24 2.42 2.37
CA SER A 212 28.23 1.45 1.91
C SER A 212 27.60 0.30 1.12
N TYR A 213 26.40 -0.15 1.50
CA TYR A 213 25.62 -1.12 0.75
C TYR A 213 25.16 -0.54 -0.58
N LEU A 214 24.68 0.70 -0.59
CA LEU A 214 24.30 1.41 -1.81
C LEU A 214 25.44 1.49 -2.82
N LYS A 215 26.67 1.80 -2.36
CA LYS A 215 27.88 1.79 -3.22
C LYS A 215 28.23 0.41 -3.78
N GLN A 216 27.70 -0.66 -3.17
CA GLN A 216 27.83 -2.04 -3.65
C GLN A 216 26.66 -2.44 -4.55
N GLY A 217 25.69 -1.54 -4.79
CA GLY A 217 24.56 -1.73 -5.70
C GLY A 217 23.33 -2.36 -5.06
N TYR A 218 23.17 -2.29 -3.73
CA TYR A 218 21.99 -2.81 -3.06
C TYR A 218 21.64 -2.04 -1.79
N LEU A 219 20.40 -2.17 -1.32
CA LEU A 219 19.93 -1.75 -0.01
C LEU A 219 19.26 -2.92 0.72
N ASN A 220 19.40 -2.93 2.05
CA ASN A 220 18.77 -3.91 2.92
C ASN A 220 17.54 -3.30 3.58
N TYR A 221 16.41 -4.00 3.54
CA TYR A 221 15.18 -3.59 4.21
C TYR A 221 14.73 -4.61 5.24
N ILE A 222 14.16 -4.11 6.32
CA ILE A 222 13.37 -4.87 7.27
C ILE A 222 11.94 -4.37 7.16
N VAL A 223 11.07 -5.17 6.55
CA VAL A 223 9.65 -4.84 6.40
C VAL A 223 8.90 -5.35 7.60
N HIS A 224 8.29 -4.45 8.36
CA HIS A 224 7.37 -4.79 9.45
C HIS A 224 5.95 -4.88 8.88
N TYR A 225 5.26 -5.98 9.15
CA TYR A 225 3.93 -6.25 8.63
C TYR A 225 3.12 -7.12 9.59
N SER A 226 1.88 -7.43 9.27
CA SER A 226 0.95 -8.09 10.19
C SER A 226 1.38 -9.47 10.69
N GLU A 227 2.29 -10.17 10.00
CA GLU A 227 2.82 -11.47 10.43
C GLU A 227 4.22 -11.38 11.07
N GLY A 228 4.77 -10.16 11.26
CA GLY A 228 6.05 -9.94 11.92
C GLY A 228 7.00 -9.05 11.16
N SER A 229 8.20 -9.53 10.84
CA SER A 229 9.18 -8.80 10.04
C SER A 229 9.85 -9.70 9.00
N TYR A 230 10.14 -9.12 7.85
CA TYR A 230 10.78 -9.81 6.73
C TYR A 230 12.00 -9.01 6.25
N ARG A 231 13.15 -9.69 6.07
CA ARG A 231 14.35 -9.08 5.52
C ARG A 231 14.41 -9.29 4.02
N ILE A 232 14.59 -8.20 3.26
CA ILE A 232 14.74 -8.25 1.81
C ILE A 232 15.93 -7.39 1.37
N VAL A 233 16.66 -7.86 0.36
CA VAL A 233 17.75 -7.14 -0.30
C VAL A 233 17.24 -6.67 -1.65
N LYS A 234 17.29 -5.36 -1.88
CA LYS A 234 16.88 -4.75 -3.16
C LYS A 234 18.13 -4.32 -3.91
N ASN A 235 18.36 -4.88 -5.09
CA ASN A 235 19.38 -4.40 -6.02
C ASN A 235 18.92 -3.06 -6.62
N ILE A 236 19.90 -2.13 -6.78
CA ILE A 236 19.68 -0.75 -7.22
C ILE A 236 20.28 -0.56 -8.62
#